data_262c066f0bcecc5ed3ca3c511b970222
#
_entry.id   262c066f0bcecc5ed3ca3c511b970222
#
_cell.length_a   1.000
_cell.length_b   1.000
_cell.length_c   1.000
_cell.angle_alpha   90.00
_cell.angle_beta   90.00
_cell.angle_gamma   90.00
#
_symmetry.space_group_name_H-M   'P 1'
#
loop_
_entity.id
_entity.type
_entity.pdbx_description
1 polymer ?
#
loop_
_entity_poly.entity_id
_entity_poly.type
_entity_poly.pdbx_seq_one_letter_code
_entity_poly.pdbx_strand_id
1 'polypeptide(L)'
;MAWIDQHLEKFIKDCFPERYVYAYHEYRTWQSSRYLYVTTVLKDDKDLHYEYIGGAVELHLEGKYQSADYKYFAKELRFQTSRNPKLHWLGWQGRNQCRCRIDAATDNWEQLMNAFIEIMGIFDPIIEKIIRRTAVNPSVEPYKGDTAFSEEGLNADEVCLATCSLGKLFGNNLVIPDYQRNYCWEDKQVKALWDSLKEIPHDGEYHLGTIILQKDPNGNYAVIDGQQRLVTLTLIVRELNYQGNMPLLTQKFLSENSKKHVANSRWLIKHLTSRSYDETLCSRIINQLIFTVLILKESRLDLAYTFFSNENSKGVPLSDYDLLKAHHLRYIFIEKQAEHLASRWND
;
A
#
# COMPACT_ATOMS: atom_id res chain seq x y z
N MET A 1 -41.24 16.93 5.65
CA MET A 1 -40.32 15.97 5.02
C MET A 1 -40.67 15.71 3.55
N ALA A 2 -41.87 15.27 3.18
CA ALA A 2 -42.21 15.01 1.78
C ALA A 2 -42.00 16.19 0.80
N TRP A 3 -42.16 17.42 1.26
CA TRP A 3 -41.93 18.63 0.46
C TRP A 3 -40.43 18.86 0.19
N ILE A 4 -39.58 18.71 1.19
CA ILE A 4 -38.11 18.84 1.04
C ILE A 4 -37.62 17.78 0.07
N ASP A 5 -38.11 16.55 0.21
CA ASP A 5 -37.68 15.43 -0.66
C ASP A 5 -37.94 15.69 -2.14
N GLN A 6 -39.14 16.17 -2.50
CA GLN A 6 -39.49 16.45 -3.89
C GLN A 6 -38.71 17.63 -4.46
N HIS A 7 -38.49 18.66 -3.67
CA HIS A 7 -37.75 19.84 -4.10
C HIS A 7 -36.24 19.55 -4.23
N LEU A 8 -35.69 18.74 -3.32
CA LEU A 8 -34.29 18.32 -3.38
C LEU A 8 -34.05 17.43 -4.61
N GLU A 9 -34.91 16.45 -4.86
CA GLU A 9 -34.78 15.59 -6.05
C GLU A 9 -34.84 16.39 -7.33
N LYS A 10 -35.77 17.34 -7.44
CA LYS A 10 -35.88 18.23 -8.59
C LYS A 10 -34.64 19.10 -8.74
N PHE A 11 -34.20 19.73 -7.64
CA PHE A 11 -32.99 20.56 -7.64
C PHE A 11 -31.75 19.80 -8.10
N ILE A 12 -31.54 18.60 -7.57
CA ILE A 12 -30.39 17.78 -7.96
C ILE A 12 -30.47 17.39 -9.42
N LYS A 13 -31.65 17.02 -9.93
CA LYS A 13 -31.84 16.71 -11.36
C LYS A 13 -31.60 17.91 -12.26
N ASP A 14 -32.01 19.09 -11.83
CA ASP A 14 -31.85 20.32 -12.62
C ASP A 14 -30.40 20.83 -12.62
N CYS A 15 -29.72 20.80 -11.48
CA CYS A 15 -28.37 21.32 -11.32
C CYS A 15 -27.25 20.27 -11.59
N PHE A 16 -27.55 19.01 -11.32
CA PHE A 16 -26.59 17.90 -11.42
C PHE A 16 -27.25 16.68 -12.09
N PRO A 17 -27.63 16.75 -13.37
CA PRO A 17 -28.39 15.71 -14.08
C PRO A 17 -27.71 14.35 -14.08
N GLU A 18 -26.42 14.34 -13.87
CA GLU A 18 -25.58 13.16 -13.79
C GLU A 18 -25.70 12.40 -12.45
N ARG A 19 -26.36 12.96 -11.45
CA ARG A 19 -26.46 12.36 -10.11
C ARG A 19 -27.72 11.53 -9.96
N TYR A 20 -27.59 10.45 -9.20
CA TYR A 20 -28.75 9.67 -8.77
C TYR A 20 -29.18 10.12 -7.37
N VAL A 21 -30.49 10.16 -7.18
CA VAL A 21 -31.11 10.39 -5.88
C VAL A 21 -31.81 9.11 -5.47
N TYR A 22 -31.44 8.59 -4.30
CA TYR A 22 -32.04 7.37 -3.75
C TYR A 22 -32.81 7.71 -2.49
N ALA A 23 -34.00 7.12 -2.34
CA ALA A 23 -34.75 7.16 -1.08
C ALA A 23 -34.48 5.89 -0.28
N TYR A 24 -34.14 6.06 0.98
CA TYR A 24 -33.96 4.97 1.92
C TYR A 24 -34.94 5.11 3.09
N HIS A 25 -35.54 3.98 3.51
CA HIS A 25 -36.41 3.93 4.68
C HIS A 25 -35.74 3.12 5.78
N GLU A 26 -35.40 3.76 6.89
CA GLU A 26 -34.96 3.07 8.10
C GLU A 26 -36.14 2.87 9.05
N TYR A 27 -36.48 1.62 9.35
CA TYR A 27 -37.50 1.28 10.35
C TYR A 27 -36.79 1.04 11.69
N ARG A 28 -36.79 2.08 12.56
CA ARG A 28 -36.44 1.91 13.97
C ARG A 28 -37.71 1.97 14.76
N THR A 29 -38.04 0.86 15.48
CA THR A 29 -39.08 0.69 16.49
C THR A 29 -39.96 1.95 16.72
N TRP A 30 -41.06 2.13 15.96
CA TRP A 30 -42.11 3.17 16.08
C TRP A 30 -41.96 4.43 15.21
N GLN A 31 -40.87 4.70 14.56
CA GLN A 31 -40.75 5.81 13.59
C GLN A 31 -40.03 5.36 12.34
N SER A 32 -40.62 5.55 11.17
CA SER A 32 -39.95 5.42 9.89
C SER A 32 -39.31 6.76 9.54
N SER A 33 -38.00 6.80 9.40
CA SER A 33 -37.28 7.96 8.83
C SER A 33 -36.93 7.68 7.37
N ARG A 34 -37.28 8.62 6.52
CA ARG A 34 -36.88 8.56 5.09
C ARG A 34 -35.67 9.46 4.91
N TYR A 35 -34.63 8.91 4.32
CA TYR A 35 -33.41 9.61 3.97
C TYR A 35 -33.26 9.70 2.46
N LEU A 36 -32.75 10.81 1.95
CA LEU A 36 -32.40 10.98 0.56
C LEU A 36 -30.90 11.02 0.41
N TYR A 37 -30.40 10.09 -0.38
CA TYR A 37 -29.00 10.04 -0.78
C TYR A 37 -28.82 10.65 -2.15
N VAL A 38 -27.82 11.49 -2.30
CA VAL A 38 -27.33 12.01 -3.57
C VAL A 38 -25.97 11.40 -3.84
N THR A 39 -25.82 10.75 -4.97
CA THR A 39 -24.53 10.13 -5.32
C THR A 39 -23.43 11.17 -5.50
N THR A 40 -22.19 10.79 -5.20
CA THR A 40 -21.00 11.55 -5.58
C THR A 40 -20.76 11.42 -7.09
N VAL A 41 -19.59 11.84 -7.57
CA VAL A 41 -19.11 11.59 -8.95
C VAL A 41 -19.09 10.09 -9.30
N LEU A 42 -19.09 9.21 -8.29
CA LEU A 42 -19.24 7.77 -8.44
C LEU A 42 -20.74 7.39 -8.44
N LYS A 43 -21.38 7.49 -9.57
CA LYS A 43 -22.84 7.32 -9.73
C LYS A 43 -23.40 6.01 -9.17
N ASP A 44 -22.62 4.92 -9.28
CA ASP A 44 -23.08 3.58 -8.89
C ASP A 44 -22.63 3.20 -7.47
N ASP A 45 -21.93 4.11 -6.76
CA ASP A 45 -21.37 3.85 -5.44
C ASP A 45 -22.28 4.39 -4.35
N LYS A 46 -23.10 3.50 -3.79
CA LYS A 46 -24.01 3.84 -2.69
C LYS A 46 -23.33 4.01 -1.33
N ASP A 47 -22.11 3.47 -1.19
CA ASP A 47 -21.35 3.56 0.05
C ASP A 47 -20.70 4.95 0.24
N LEU A 48 -20.66 5.77 -0.82
CA LEU A 48 -20.14 7.13 -0.81
C LEU A 48 -21.18 8.08 -1.40
N HIS A 49 -21.86 8.81 -0.54
CA HIS A 49 -22.98 9.65 -0.93
C HIS A 49 -23.12 10.91 -0.06
N TYR A 50 -23.87 11.86 -0.55
CA TYR A 50 -24.29 13.02 0.22
C TYR A 50 -25.69 12.81 0.78
N GLU A 51 -25.92 13.27 2.01
CA GLU A 51 -27.20 13.13 2.67
C GLU A 51 -27.57 14.41 3.41
N TYR A 52 -28.86 14.76 3.43
CA TYR A 52 -29.40 15.77 4.31
C TYR A 52 -29.87 15.13 5.61
N ILE A 53 -29.29 15.53 6.72
CA ILE A 53 -29.63 14.98 8.04
C ILE A 53 -29.52 16.04 9.14
N GLY A 54 -30.61 16.23 9.89
CA GLY A 54 -30.59 16.99 11.15
C GLY A 54 -30.06 18.43 11.04
N GLY A 55 -30.39 19.15 9.97
CA GLY A 55 -29.94 20.53 9.78
C GLY A 55 -28.55 20.67 9.21
N ALA A 56 -28.06 19.65 8.53
CA ALA A 56 -26.77 19.66 7.84
C ALA A 56 -26.83 18.87 6.55
N VAL A 57 -25.91 19.14 5.65
CA VAL A 57 -25.56 18.27 4.51
C VAL A 57 -24.28 17.54 4.85
N GLU A 58 -24.29 16.24 4.72
CA GLU A 58 -23.17 15.38 5.09
C GLU A 58 -22.67 14.56 3.89
N LEU A 59 -21.36 14.40 3.77
CA LEU A 59 -20.76 13.32 2.99
C LEU A 59 -20.60 12.10 3.89
N HIS A 60 -21.14 10.97 3.49
CA HIS A 60 -21.05 9.69 4.18
C HIS A 60 -20.05 8.76 3.52
N LEU A 61 -19.25 8.07 4.32
CA LEU A 61 -18.33 7.01 3.94
C LEU A 61 -18.75 5.73 4.64
N GLU A 62 -19.46 4.86 3.94
CA GLU A 62 -20.06 3.65 4.48
C GLU A 62 -19.45 2.38 3.87
N GLY A 63 -19.95 1.21 4.23
CA GLY A 63 -19.63 -0.07 3.64
C GLY A 63 -18.13 -0.27 3.40
N LYS A 64 -17.73 -0.41 2.15
CA LYS A 64 -16.33 -0.64 1.75
C LYS A 64 -15.35 0.44 2.20
N TYR A 65 -15.79 1.71 2.31
CA TYR A 65 -14.92 2.83 2.73
C TYR A 65 -14.50 2.76 4.20
N GLN A 66 -15.06 1.84 4.95
CA GLN A 66 -14.71 1.58 6.34
C GLN A 66 -13.77 0.38 6.51
N SER A 67 -13.54 -0.36 5.43
CA SER A 67 -12.57 -1.47 5.42
C SER A 67 -11.12 -0.97 5.45
N ALA A 68 -10.20 -1.86 5.81
CA ALA A 68 -8.77 -1.54 5.82
C ALA A 68 -8.26 -1.08 4.45
N ASP A 69 -8.80 -1.65 3.38
CA ASP A 69 -8.40 -1.35 1.99
C ASP A 69 -8.77 0.07 1.55
N TYR A 70 -9.82 0.66 2.15
CA TYR A 70 -10.29 2.00 1.81
C TYR A 70 -9.98 3.08 2.85
N LYS A 71 -9.30 2.76 3.94
CA LYS A 71 -8.90 3.75 4.97
C LYS A 71 -8.08 4.92 4.40
N TYR A 72 -7.28 4.65 3.37
CA TYR A 72 -6.50 5.69 2.70
C TYR A 72 -7.39 6.75 2.05
N PHE A 73 -8.50 6.33 1.43
CA PHE A 73 -9.44 7.22 0.76
C PHE A 73 -10.03 8.24 1.74
N ALA A 74 -10.56 7.77 2.86
CA ALA A 74 -11.09 8.61 3.91
C ALA A 74 -10.01 9.54 4.53
N LYS A 75 -8.78 9.03 4.70
CA LYS A 75 -7.66 9.81 5.22
C LYS A 75 -7.24 10.92 4.25
N GLU A 76 -7.26 10.64 2.94
CA GLU A 76 -6.94 11.63 1.92
C GLU A 76 -8.01 12.73 1.86
N LEU A 77 -9.29 12.37 1.87
CA LEU A 77 -10.38 13.35 1.93
C LEU A 77 -10.21 14.27 3.14
N ARG A 78 -9.96 13.72 4.33
CA ARG A 78 -9.73 14.51 5.55
C ARG A 78 -8.52 15.42 5.45
N PHE A 79 -7.42 14.94 4.89
CA PHE A 79 -6.22 15.73 4.73
C PHE A 79 -6.43 16.92 3.79
N GLN A 80 -7.06 16.68 2.62
CA GLN A 80 -7.34 17.74 1.65
C GLN A 80 -8.31 18.80 2.18
N THR A 81 -9.19 18.42 3.10
CA THR A 81 -10.22 19.31 3.67
C THR A 81 -9.89 19.83 5.06
N SER A 82 -8.74 19.46 5.64
CA SER A 82 -8.35 19.76 7.03
C SER A 82 -8.27 21.26 7.37
N ARG A 83 -8.09 22.11 6.35
CA ARG A 83 -7.98 23.56 6.52
C ARG A 83 -9.29 24.32 6.27
N ASN A 84 -10.36 23.61 5.89
CA ASN A 84 -11.66 24.25 5.66
C ASN A 84 -12.43 24.34 6.97
N PRO A 85 -12.65 25.56 7.54
CA PRO A 85 -13.28 25.74 8.84
C PRO A 85 -14.78 25.40 8.86
N LYS A 86 -15.42 25.29 7.69
CA LYS A 86 -16.84 24.97 7.57
C LYS A 86 -17.10 23.45 7.63
N LEU A 87 -16.07 22.62 7.51
CA LEU A 87 -16.18 21.17 7.42
C LEU A 87 -15.91 20.53 8.78
N HIS A 88 -16.87 19.74 9.25
CA HIS A 88 -16.77 19.04 10.52
C HIS A 88 -16.79 17.53 10.33
N TRP A 89 -15.64 16.87 10.59
CA TRP A 89 -15.53 15.42 10.53
C TRP A 89 -16.06 14.76 11.80
N LEU A 90 -17.00 13.84 11.65
CA LEU A 90 -17.73 13.19 12.73
C LEU A 90 -17.60 11.67 12.67
N GLY A 91 -17.76 11.02 13.82
CA GLY A 91 -17.91 9.58 13.93
C GLY A 91 -19.39 9.14 13.99
N TRP A 92 -19.61 7.84 13.80
CA TRP A 92 -20.91 7.21 13.91
C TRP A 92 -20.79 5.78 14.43
N GLN A 93 -21.60 5.41 15.44
CA GLN A 93 -21.66 4.05 16.01
C GLN A 93 -20.28 3.41 16.30
N GLY A 94 -19.41 4.12 17.01
CA GLY A 94 -18.06 3.67 17.34
C GLY A 94 -17.02 3.78 16.21
N ARG A 95 -17.41 4.31 15.05
CA ARG A 95 -16.52 4.55 13.90
C ARG A 95 -16.10 6.01 13.88
N ASN A 96 -14.80 6.26 13.88
CA ASN A 96 -14.27 7.62 13.89
C ASN A 96 -14.24 8.23 12.48
N GLN A 97 -14.75 9.47 12.38
CA GLN A 97 -14.57 10.32 11.20
C GLN A 97 -15.04 9.68 9.89
N CYS A 98 -16.20 9.04 9.89
CA CYS A 98 -16.81 8.44 8.69
C CYS A 98 -17.84 9.34 8.01
N ARG A 99 -18.09 10.54 8.54
CA ARG A 99 -19.00 11.56 8.00
C ARG A 99 -18.35 12.93 8.05
N CYS A 100 -18.62 13.76 7.05
CA CYS A 100 -18.19 15.15 7.03
C CYS A 100 -19.38 16.05 6.71
N ARG A 101 -19.66 17.02 7.56
CA ARG A 101 -20.85 17.86 7.47
C ARG A 101 -20.55 19.33 7.22
N ILE A 102 -21.49 19.98 6.55
CA ILE A 102 -21.70 21.43 6.53
C ILE A 102 -23.05 21.71 7.16
N ASP A 103 -23.11 22.63 8.13
CA ASP A 103 -24.36 23.03 8.74
C ASP A 103 -25.23 23.82 7.76
N ALA A 104 -26.53 23.52 7.73
CA ALA A 104 -27.51 24.19 6.90
C ALA A 104 -28.78 24.41 7.73
N ALA A 105 -29.36 25.60 7.66
CA ALA A 105 -30.61 25.88 8.35
C ALA A 105 -31.76 25.01 7.79
N THR A 106 -32.51 24.39 8.67
CA THR A 106 -33.58 23.44 8.32
C THR A 106 -34.82 24.08 7.69
N ASP A 107 -35.01 25.37 7.89
CA ASP A 107 -36.15 26.17 7.46
C ASP A 107 -35.87 27.05 6.24
N ASN A 108 -34.63 27.07 5.78
CA ASN A 108 -34.21 27.87 4.64
C ASN A 108 -33.72 27.00 3.47
N TRP A 109 -34.63 26.86 2.49
CA TRP A 109 -34.36 26.06 1.28
C TRP A 109 -33.11 26.52 0.51
N GLU A 110 -32.91 27.81 0.38
CA GLU A 110 -31.78 28.38 -0.34
C GLU A 110 -30.43 28.03 0.36
N GLN A 111 -30.40 28.10 1.68
CA GLN A 111 -29.23 27.71 2.46
C GLN A 111 -28.94 26.22 2.33
N LEU A 112 -29.96 25.37 2.32
CA LEU A 112 -29.83 23.94 2.12
C LEU A 112 -29.24 23.62 0.73
N MET A 113 -29.75 24.25 -0.32
CA MET A 113 -29.23 24.07 -1.68
C MET A 113 -27.79 24.55 -1.82
N ASN A 114 -27.49 25.71 -1.23
CA ASN A 114 -26.12 26.23 -1.22
C ASN A 114 -25.16 25.30 -0.47
N ALA A 115 -25.60 24.67 0.61
CA ALA A 115 -24.81 23.68 1.35
C ALA A 115 -24.52 22.43 0.50
N PHE A 116 -25.50 21.94 -0.29
CA PHE A 116 -25.26 20.85 -1.22
C PHE A 116 -24.26 21.25 -2.31
N ILE A 117 -24.43 22.41 -2.93
CA ILE A 117 -23.50 22.92 -3.96
C ILE A 117 -22.09 23.04 -3.37
N GLU A 118 -21.98 23.60 -2.16
CA GLU A 118 -20.69 23.80 -1.50
C GLU A 118 -19.99 22.49 -1.18
N ILE A 119 -20.68 21.53 -0.54
CA ILE A 119 -20.06 20.27 -0.14
C ILE A 119 -19.69 19.42 -1.35
N MET A 120 -20.54 19.36 -2.38
CA MET A 120 -20.26 18.66 -3.63
C MET A 120 -19.09 19.34 -4.38
N GLY A 121 -19.07 20.66 -4.45
CA GLY A 121 -17.98 21.43 -5.07
C GLY A 121 -16.63 21.24 -4.39
N ILE A 122 -16.61 20.96 -3.09
CA ILE A 122 -15.40 20.65 -2.32
C ILE A 122 -14.95 19.19 -2.56
N PHE A 123 -15.86 18.24 -2.37
CA PHE A 123 -15.48 16.83 -2.34
C PHE A 123 -15.39 16.17 -3.71
N ASP A 124 -16.28 16.51 -4.66
CA ASP A 124 -16.28 15.86 -5.98
C ASP A 124 -14.94 15.98 -6.73
N PRO A 125 -14.28 17.15 -6.80
CA PRO A 125 -12.97 17.25 -7.43
C PRO A 125 -11.89 16.44 -6.71
N ILE A 126 -11.98 16.33 -5.38
CA ILE A 126 -11.04 15.53 -4.57
C ILE A 126 -11.28 14.04 -4.83
N ILE A 127 -12.54 13.61 -4.82
CA ILE A 127 -12.96 12.23 -5.11
C ILE A 127 -12.47 11.83 -6.52
N GLU A 128 -12.77 12.63 -7.54
CA GLU A 128 -12.29 12.39 -8.91
C GLU A 128 -10.77 12.26 -8.97
N LYS A 129 -10.06 13.16 -8.30
CA LYS A 129 -8.60 13.16 -8.25
C LYS A 129 -8.06 11.90 -7.60
N ILE A 130 -8.65 11.44 -6.47
CA ILE A 130 -8.25 10.21 -5.80
C ILE A 130 -8.51 9.00 -6.73
N ILE A 131 -9.68 8.98 -7.40
CA ILE A 131 -10.06 7.88 -8.29
C ILE A 131 -9.17 7.84 -9.53
N ARG A 132 -8.96 8.97 -10.18
CA ARG A 132 -8.04 9.06 -11.32
C ARG A 132 -6.63 8.60 -10.95
N ARG A 133 -6.17 8.90 -9.74
CA ARG A 133 -4.89 8.45 -9.22
C ARG A 133 -4.85 6.94 -8.94
N THR A 134 -5.95 6.35 -8.48
CA THR A 134 -6.04 4.89 -8.29
C THR A 134 -6.26 4.14 -9.62
N ALA A 135 -6.75 4.82 -10.65
CA ALA A 135 -7.05 4.21 -11.94
C ALA A 135 -5.90 4.32 -12.96
N VAL A 136 -4.91 5.20 -12.75
CA VAL A 136 -3.91 5.48 -13.79
C VAL A 136 -2.53 5.75 -13.18
N ASN A 137 -1.91 4.73 -12.58
CA ASN A 137 -0.49 4.60 -12.82
C ASN A 137 -0.38 3.92 -14.20
N PRO A 138 0.24 4.55 -15.21
CA PRO A 138 0.44 3.89 -16.49
C PRO A 138 1.15 2.58 -16.24
N SER A 139 0.75 1.53 -16.96
CA SER A 139 1.44 0.24 -16.82
C SER A 139 2.89 0.41 -17.22
N VAL A 140 3.79 0.00 -16.34
CA VAL A 140 5.23 0.04 -16.59
C VAL A 140 5.67 -1.31 -17.12
N GLU A 141 6.21 -1.30 -18.35
CA GLU A 141 6.68 -2.49 -19.05
C GLU A 141 7.69 -3.29 -18.22
N PRO A 142 7.72 -4.62 -18.42
CA PRO A 142 8.74 -5.47 -17.83
C PRO A 142 10.15 -5.00 -18.18
N TYR A 143 11.10 -5.24 -17.27
CA TYR A 143 12.52 -5.01 -17.53
C TYR A 143 12.97 -5.80 -18.76
N LYS A 144 13.65 -5.13 -19.70
CA LYS A 144 14.03 -5.70 -21.00
C LYS A 144 15.52 -6.06 -21.10
N GLY A 145 16.31 -5.76 -20.05
CA GLY A 145 17.73 -6.08 -19.99
C GLY A 145 17.99 -7.55 -19.70
N ASP A 146 19.26 -7.94 -19.83
CA ASP A 146 19.71 -9.26 -19.40
C ASP A 146 19.55 -9.44 -17.90
N THR A 147 18.90 -10.52 -17.49
CA THR A 147 18.63 -10.82 -16.08
C THR A 147 19.63 -11.78 -15.46
N ALA A 148 20.41 -12.51 -16.27
CA ALA A 148 21.37 -13.47 -15.77
C ALA A 148 22.49 -12.76 -14.98
N PHE A 149 22.85 -13.31 -13.82
CA PHE A 149 24.10 -12.93 -13.17
C PHE A 149 25.26 -13.61 -13.91
N SER A 150 26.28 -12.81 -14.30
CA SER A 150 27.49 -13.36 -14.87
C SER A 150 28.19 -14.23 -13.83
N GLU A 151 28.47 -15.48 -14.19
CA GLU A 151 29.24 -16.40 -13.36
C GLU A 151 30.75 -16.24 -13.58
N GLU A 152 31.16 -15.34 -14.51
CA GLU A 152 32.54 -15.00 -14.75
C GLU A 152 33.13 -14.28 -13.54
N GLY A 153 33.97 -14.93 -12.80
CA GLY A 153 34.57 -14.44 -11.56
C GLY A 153 34.27 -15.28 -10.32
N LEU A 154 33.45 -16.29 -10.43
CA LEU A 154 33.23 -17.31 -9.39
C LEU A 154 34.44 -18.26 -9.28
N ASN A 155 35.67 -17.73 -9.43
CA ASN A 155 36.87 -18.52 -9.20
C ASN A 155 37.15 -18.64 -7.72
N ALA A 156 37.55 -19.83 -7.33
CA ALA A 156 38.19 -20.26 -6.09
C ALA A 156 37.52 -19.87 -4.76
N ASP A 157 37.02 -18.63 -4.58
CA ASP A 157 36.56 -18.12 -3.30
C ASP A 157 35.04 -18.24 -3.05
N GLU A 158 34.29 -18.84 -3.98
CA GLU A 158 32.88 -19.17 -3.81
C GLU A 158 31.93 -17.97 -3.57
N VAL A 159 32.42 -16.76 -3.86
CA VAL A 159 31.66 -15.50 -3.72
C VAL A 159 31.77 -14.73 -5.04
N CYS A 160 30.61 -14.26 -5.55
CA CYS A 160 30.55 -13.37 -6.70
C CYS A 160 30.05 -12.00 -6.29
N LEU A 161 30.67 -10.96 -6.78
CA LEU A 161 30.24 -9.57 -6.62
C LEU A 161 29.65 -9.09 -7.94
N ALA A 162 28.42 -8.64 -7.93
CA ALA A 162 27.74 -8.06 -9.07
C ALA A 162 27.14 -6.70 -8.72
N THR A 163 27.02 -5.82 -9.71
CA THR A 163 26.20 -4.61 -9.61
C THR A 163 25.03 -4.73 -10.56
N CYS A 164 23.82 -4.51 -10.10
CA CYS A 164 22.66 -4.67 -10.96
C CYS A 164 21.49 -3.76 -10.56
N SER A 165 20.64 -3.46 -11.54
CA SER A 165 19.39 -2.76 -11.31
C SER A 165 18.36 -3.65 -10.59
N LEU A 166 17.34 -3.01 -10.00
CA LEU A 166 16.20 -3.74 -9.41
C LEU A 166 15.52 -4.63 -10.45
N GLY A 167 15.37 -4.17 -11.70
CA GLY A 167 14.77 -4.95 -12.77
C GLY A 167 15.55 -6.23 -13.08
N LYS A 168 16.88 -6.15 -13.13
CA LYS A 168 17.76 -7.33 -13.27
C LYS A 168 17.60 -8.28 -12.08
N LEU A 169 17.61 -7.74 -10.87
CA LEU A 169 17.44 -8.52 -9.65
C LEU A 169 16.09 -9.26 -9.62
N PHE A 170 15.02 -8.59 -9.98
CA PHE A 170 13.65 -9.16 -10.04
C PHE A 170 13.45 -10.14 -11.21
N GLY A 171 14.30 -10.10 -12.23
CA GLY A 171 14.29 -11.10 -13.28
C GLY A 171 14.73 -12.49 -12.83
N ASN A 172 15.35 -12.60 -11.63
CA ASN A 172 15.79 -13.85 -11.04
C ASN A 172 14.75 -14.41 -10.05
N ASN A 173 14.84 -15.71 -9.77
CA ASN A 173 13.95 -16.36 -8.83
C ASN A 173 14.43 -16.13 -7.38
N LEU A 174 14.01 -15.03 -6.78
CA LEU A 174 14.32 -14.69 -5.39
C LEU A 174 13.38 -15.42 -4.44
N VAL A 175 13.92 -15.97 -3.37
CA VAL A 175 13.16 -16.62 -2.29
C VAL A 175 13.63 -16.10 -0.93
N ILE A 176 12.72 -16.02 0.03
CA ILE A 176 13.05 -15.71 1.42
C ILE A 176 13.07 -17.03 2.19
N PRO A 177 14.23 -17.47 2.70
CA PRO A 177 14.31 -18.70 3.47
C PRO A 177 13.53 -18.62 4.79
N ASP A 178 13.04 -19.75 5.28
CA ASP A 178 12.26 -19.85 6.52
C ASP A 178 13.03 -19.45 7.78
N TYR A 179 14.36 -19.56 7.74
CA TYR A 179 15.21 -19.10 8.84
C TYR A 179 15.36 -17.58 8.93
N GLN A 180 14.95 -16.86 7.88
CA GLN A 180 14.95 -15.40 7.92
C GLN A 180 13.92 -14.87 8.93
N ARG A 181 14.25 -13.70 9.50
CA ARG A 181 13.35 -13.01 10.42
C ARG A 181 12.06 -12.58 9.69
N ASN A 182 11.04 -12.40 10.46
CA ASN A 182 9.78 -11.88 10.01
C ASN A 182 9.92 -10.48 9.36
N TYR A 183 9.06 -10.16 8.40
CA TYR A 183 8.94 -8.79 7.93
C TYR A 183 8.44 -7.91 9.07
N CYS A 184 9.23 -6.88 9.41
CA CYS A 184 9.00 -6.06 10.61
C CYS A 184 9.14 -4.55 10.38
N TRP A 185 9.28 -4.09 9.14
CA TRP A 185 9.33 -2.66 8.87
C TRP A 185 8.01 -1.97 9.22
N GLU A 186 8.15 -0.82 9.86
CA GLU A 186 7.09 0.08 10.25
C GLU A 186 7.06 1.32 9.36
N ASP A 187 6.12 2.20 9.59
CA ASP A 187 5.90 3.44 8.84
C ASP A 187 7.17 4.28 8.63
N LYS A 188 8.05 4.31 9.64
CA LYS A 188 9.28 5.11 9.60
C LYS A 188 10.23 4.61 8.51
N GLN A 189 10.49 3.30 8.48
CA GLN A 189 11.41 2.70 7.52
C GLN A 189 10.84 2.74 6.09
N VAL A 190 9.53 2.47 5.95
CA VAL A 190 8.85 2.53 4.66
C VAL A 190 8.88 3.95 4.08
N LYS A 191 8.64 4.97 4.92
CA LYS A 191 8.72 6.38 4.49
C LYS A 191 10.14 6.79 4.12
N ALA A 192 11.14 6.37 4.91
CA ALA A 192 12.54 6.66 4.62
C ALA A 192 12.97 6.06 3.27
N LEU A 193 12.59 4.81 2.99
CA LEU A 193 12.83 4.21 1.68
C LEU A 193 12.10 4.98 0.57
N TRP A 194 10.81 5.29 0.75
CA TRP A 194 10.03 6.05 -0.22
C TRP A 194 10.66 7.41 -0.55
N ASP A 195 11.15 8.12 0.48
CA ASP A 195 11.81 9.41 0.29
C ASP A 195 13.13 9.25 -0.49
N SER A 196 13.91 8.21 -0.20
CA SER A 196 15.11 7.87 -0.99
C SER A 196 14.80 7.57 -2.46
N LEU A 197 13.68 6.91 -2.75
CA LEU A 197 13.30 6.62 -4.14
C LEU A 197 12.94 7.86 -4.95
N LYS A 198 12.46 8.91 -4.31
CA LYS A 198 12.19 10.20 -4.99
C LYS A 198 13.45 10.93 -5.41
N GLU A 199 14.57 10.63 -4.76
CA GLU A 199 15.89 11.19 -5.08
C GLU A 199 16.56 10.51 -6.28
N ILE A 200 15.99 9.41 -6.83
CA ILE A 200 16.51 8.76 -8.02
C ILE A 200 16.54 9.77 -9.18
N PRO A 201 17.69 10.08 -9.78
CA PRO A 201 17.77 11.08 -10.85
C PRO A 201 17.01 10.62 -12.10
N HIS A 202 16.64 11.56 -12.97
CA HIS A 202 16.04 11.23 -14.26
C HIS A 202 17.06 10.56 -15.19
N ASP A 203 18.32 10.97 -15.08
CA ASP A 203 19.45 10.41 -15.82
C ASP A 203 20.52 9.98 -14.82
N GLY A 204 20.97 8.71 -14.94
CA GLY A 204 22.00 8.15 -14.07
C GLY A 204 21.50 7.06 -13.14
N GLU A 205 22.36 6.60 -12.27
CA GLU A 205 22.12 5.49 -11.35
C GLU A 205 22.02 6.00 -9.90
N TYR A 206 21.20 5.34 -9.11
CA TYR A 206 21.07 5.59 -7.68
C TYR A 206 21.33 4.31 -6.89
N HIS A 207 22.41 4.29 -6.11
CA HIS A 207 22.84 3.11 -5.37
C HIS A 207 22.12 3.02 -4.01
N LEU A 208 21.31 1.98 -3.81
CA LEU A 208 20.52 1.80 -2.57
C LEU A 208 21.18 0.87 -1.54
N GLY A 209 22.39 0.41 -1.81
CA GLY A 209 23.17 -0.41 -0.87
C GLY A 209 23.37 -1.85 -1.34
N THR A 210 23.69 -2.72 -0.38
CA THR A 210 24.09 -4.12 -0.67
C THR A 210 22.93 -5.08 -0.42
N ILE A 211 22.85 -6.12 -1.25
CA ILE A 211 22.01 -7.30 -1.12
C ILE A 211 22.90 -8.53 -1.07
N ILE A 212 22.63 -9.46 -0.19
CA ILE A 212 23.34 -10.72 -0.09
C ILE A 212 22.41 -11.86 -0.48
N LEU A 213 22.82 -12.62 -1.49
CA LEU A 213 22.08 -13.76 -2.02
C LEU A 213 22.91 -15.04 -1.84
N GLN A 214 22.22 -16.16 -1.68
CA GLN A 214 22.82 -17.48 -1.76
C GLN A 214 22.14 -18.27 -2.88
N LYS A 215 22.93 -18.76 -3.84
CA LYS A 215 22.42 -19.61 -4.92
C LYS A 215 22.18 -21.02 -4.40
N ASP A 216 20.96 -21.54 -4.59
CA ASP A 216 20.61 -22.93 -4.26
C ASP A 216 20.86 -23.87 -5.44
N PRO A 217 20.83 -25.23 -5.24
CA PRO A 217 21.01 -26.20 -6.32
C PRO A 217 19.98 -26.10 -7.43
N ASN A 218 18.80 -25.58 -7.14
CA ASN A 218 17.70 -25.45 -8.09
C ASN A 218 17.80 -24.16 -8.93
N GLY A 219 18.83 -23.34 -8.69
CA GLY A 219 19.04 -22.06 -9.37
C GLY A 219 18.23 -20.90 -8.79
N ASN A 220 17.59 -21.06 -7.63
CA ASN A 220 16.97 -19.95 -6.92
C ASN A 220 18.02 -19.16 -6.14
N TYR A 221 17.70 -17.91 -5.82
CA TYR A 221 18.54 -17.04 -5.02
C TYR A 221 17.84 -16.74 -3.69
N ALA A 222 18.31 -17.37 -2.63
CA ALA A 222 17.86 -17.13 -1.27
C ALA A 222 18.38 -15.77 -0.79
N VAL A 223 17.49 -14.90 -0.34
CA VAL A 223 17.83 -13.57 0.18
C VAL A 223 18.37 -13.70 1.59
N ILE A 224 19.67 -13.49 1.78
CA ILE A 224 20.34 -13.54 3.09
C ILE A 224 20.31 -12.18 3.78
N ASP A 225 20.55 -11.09 3.03
CA ASP A 225 20.36 -9.73 3.53
C ASP A 225 19.66 -8.86 2.48
N GLY A 226 18.95 -7.84 2.97
CA GLY A 226 18.16 -6.94 2.15
C GLY A 226 16.67 -7.33 2.05
N GLN A 227 16.21 -8.37 2.73
CA GLN A 227 14.83 -8.86 2.71
C GLN A 227 13.80 -7.75 2.90
N GLN A 228 13.95 -6.94 3.94
CA GLN A 228 12.96 -5.91 4.28
C GLN A 228 12.83 -4.88 3.14
N ARG A 229 13.97 -4.46 2.57
CA ARG A 229 14.02 -3.54 1.41
C ARG A 229 13.36 -4.15 0.19
N LEU A 230 13.72 -5.38 -0.17
CA LEU A 230 13.20 -6.05 -1.37
C LEU A 230 11.70 -6.30 -1.28
N VAL A 231 11.19 -6.73 -0.13
CA VAL A 231 9.73 -6.89 0.10
C VAL A 231 9.03 -5.54 -0.06
N THR A 232 9.57 -4.48 0.56
CA THR A 232 8.96 -3.14 0.47
C THR A 232 9.01 -2.60 -0.96
N LEU A 233 10.12 -2.78 -1.67
CA LEU A 233 10.24 -2.40 -3.10
C LEU A 233 9.26 -3.16 -3.97
N THR A 234 9.07 -4.47 -3.73
CA THR A 234 8.05 -5.28 -4.42
C THR A 234 6.65 -4.67 -4.24
N LEU A 235 6.30 -4.27 -3.02
CA LEU A 235 5.02 -3.63 -2.74
C LEU A 235 4.91 -2.26 -3.44
N ILE A 236 5.99 -1.47 -3.45
CA ILE A 236 6.01 -0.15 -4.09
C ILE A 236 5.82 -0.26 -5.61
N VAL A 237 6.62 -1.09 -6.29
CA VAL A 237 6.52 -1.20 -7.76
C VAL A 237 5.20 -1.83 -8.21
N ARG A 238 4.62 -2.71 -7.39
CA ARG A 238 3.27 -3.21 -7.62
C ARG A 238 2.22 -2.10 -7.57
N GLU A 239 2.25 -1.25 -6.54
CA GLU A 239 1.32 -0.12 -6.43
C GLU A 239 1.57 0.96 -7.49
N LEU A 240 2.79 1.02 -8.06
CA LEU A 240 3.14 1.83 -9.22
C LEU A 240 2.85 1.14 -10.57
N ASN A 241 2.12 0.03 -10.56
CA ASN A 241 1.62 -0.70 -11.74
C ASN A 241 2.72 -1.31 -12.64
N TYR A 242 3.81 -1.80 -12.06
CA TYR A 242 4.82 -2.58 -12.78
C TYR A 242 4.25 -3.92 -13.25
N GLN A 243 4.47 -4.26 -14.52
CA GLN A 243 3.94 -5.48 -15.16
C GLN A 243 4.98 -6.61 -15.28
N GLY A 244 6.21 -6.37 -14.85
CA GLY A 244 7.27 -7.37 -14.90
C GLY A 244 7.24 -8.36 -13.74
N ASN A 245 8.25 -9.23 -13.69
CA ASN A 245 8.41 -10.21 -12.63
C ASN A 245 8.61 -9.54 -11.26
N MET A 246 7.91 -10.05 -10.26
CA MET A 246 8.00 -9.64 -8.86
C MET A 246 8.07 -10.89 -7.98
N PRO A 247 9.22 -11.55 -7.87
CA PRO A 247 9.33 -12.89 -7.30
C PRO A 247 8.87 -12.97 -5.85
N LEU A 248 9.03 -11.88 -5.07
CA LEU A 248 8.63 -11.84 -3.67
C LEU A 248 7.15 -11.49 -3.45
N LEU A 249 6.38 -11.23 -4.52
CA LEU A 249 4.95 -10.90 -4.41
C LEU A 249 4.12 -12.09 -3.90
N THR A 250 4.53 -13.31 -4.27
CA THR A 250 3.87 -14.57 -3.89
C THR A 250 4.46 -15.19 -2.64
N GLN A 251 5.45 -14.54 -2.01
CA GLN A 251 6.06 -15.03 -0.78
C GLN A 251 5.00 -15.19 0.32
N LYS A 252 4.93 -16.37 0.87
CA LYS A 252 4.05 -16.68 2.00
C LYS A 252 4.72 -16.26 3.30
N PHE A 253 4.10 -15.33 4.02
CA PHE A 253 4.52 -14.99 5.38
C PHE A 253 3.74 -15.86 6.36
N LEU A 254 4.43 -16.72 7.10
CA LEU A 254 3.81 -17.66 8.04
C LEU A 254 3.33 -16.94 9.31
N SER A 255 4.08 -15.98 9.80
CA SER A 255 3.78 -15.24 11.02
C SER A 255 2.64 -14.22 10.85
N GLU A 256 1.71 -14.18 11.78
CA GLU A 256 0.65 -13.15 11.84
C GLU A 256 1.22 -11.74 11.99
N ASN A 257 2.34 -11.59 12.71
CA ASN A 257 3.03 -10.31 12.83
C ASN A 257 3.56 -9.84 11.47
N SER A 258 4.19 -10.71 10.68
CA SER A 258 4.62 -10.37 9.32
C SER A 258 3.46 -9.97 8.44
N LYS A 259 2.36 -10.72 8.46
CA LYS A 259 1.14 -10.39 7.69
C LYS A 259 0.61 -9.01 8.05
N LYS A 260 0.59 -8.68 9.34
CA LYS A 260 0.16 -7.37 9.85
C LYS A 260 1.09 -6.24 9.37
N HIS A 261 2.40 -6.42 9.48
CA HIS A 261 3.38 -5.43 9.02
C HIS A 261 3.33 -5.24 7.51
N VAL A 262 3.22 -6.32 6.72
CA VAL A 262 3.04 -6.24 5.25
C VAL A 262 1.75 -5.50 4.90
N ALA A 263 0.64 -5.80 5.57
CA ALA A 263 -0.64 -5.11 5.33
C ALA A 263 -0.55 -3.62 5.66
N ASN A 264 0.09 -3.25 6.77
CA ASN A 264 0.30 -1.85 7.16
C ASN A 264 1.21 -1.13 6.16
N SER A 265 2.33 -1.76 5.76
CA SER A 265 3.24 -1.20 4.75
C SER A 265 2.55 -1.02 3.41
N ARG A 266 1.78 -1.99 2.96
CA ARG A 266 0.99 -1.91 1.72
C ARG A 266 -0.02 -0.75 1.78
N TRP A 267 -0.71 -0.60 2.90
CA TRP A 267 -1.63 0.52 3.10
C TRP A 267 -0.90 1.88 3.00
N LEU A 268 0.25 2.01 3.69
CA LEU A 268 1.05 3.23 3.67
C LEU A 268 1.59 3.52 2.26
N ILE A 269 2.14 2.51 1.57
CA ILE A 269 2.68 2.62 0.21
C ILE A 269 1.58 3.11 -0.74
N LYS A 270 0.40 2.50 -0.70
CA LYS A 270 -0.74 2.95 -1.51
C LYS A 270 -1.07 4.43 -1.29
N HIS A 271 -0.95 4.90 -0.04
CA HIS A 271 -1.13 6.31 0.29
C HIS A 271 0.00 7.20 -0.23
N LEU A 272 1.25 6.75 -0.17
CA LEU A 272 2.41 7.49 -0.67
C LEU A 272 2.41 7.57 -2.19
N THR A 273 2.15 6.46 -2.88
CA THR A 273 2.10 6.39 -4.35
C THR A 273 0.94 7.20 -4.93
N SER A 274 -0.22 7.21 -4.27
CA SER A 274 -1.36 8.03 -4.71
C SER A 274 -1.11 9.54 -4.68
N ARG A 275 -0.07 9.98 -3.98
CA ARG A 275 0.36 11.39 -3.93
C ARG A 275 1.52 11.71 -4.87
N SER A 276 2.14 10.70 -5.45
CA SER A 276 3.22 10.91 -6.41
C SER A 276 2.62 11.24 -7.78
N TYR A 277 3.09 12.34 -8.38
CA TYR A 277 2.71 12.75 -9.73
C TYR A 277 3.75 12.34 -10.78
N ASP A 278 4.77 11.63 -10.36
CA ASP A 278 5.89 11.26 -11.21
C ASP A 278 5.59 9.93 -11.90
N GLU A 279 5.06 10.01 -13.13
CA GLU A 279 4.74 8.86 -13.97
C GLU A 279 5.99 8.04 -14.34
N THR A 280 7.17 8.63 -14.26
CA THR A 280 8.44 7.97 -14.59
C THR A 280 9.07 7.26 -13.41
N LEU A 281 8.62 7.51 -12.18
CA LEU A 281 9.23 7.00 -10.96
C LEU A 281 9.36 5.47 -10.96
N CYS A 282 8.33 4.74 -11.36
CA CYS A 282 8.39 3.28 -11.41
C CYS A 282 9.45 2.78 -12.39
N SER A 283 9.53 3.37 -13.59
CA SER A 283 10.55 3.04 -14.57
C SER A 283 11.96 3.33 -14.06
N ARG A 284 12.16 4.46 -13.35
CA ARG A 284 13.44 4.79 -12.73
C ARG A 284 13.81 3.81 -11.62
N ILE A 285 12.86 3.43 -10.77
CA ILE A 285 13.07 2.40 -9.74
C ILE A 285 13.51 1.07 -10.37
N ILE A 286 12.89 0.66 -11.47
CA ILE A 286 13.23 -0.61 -12.12
C ILE A 286 14.62 -0.56 -12.80
N ASN A 287 14.94 0.55 -13.47
CA ASN A 287 16.13 0.60 -14.35
C ASN A 287 17.34 1.29 -13.72
N GLN A 288 17.14 2.26 -12.84
CA GLN A 288 18.20 3.14 -12.32
C GLN A 288 18.53 2.92 -10.85
N LEU A 289 17.65 2.20 -10.11
CA LEU A 289 17.94 1.81 -8.73
C LEU A 289 18.90 0.63 -8.72
N ILE A 290 20.12 0.88 -8.28
CA ILE A 290 21.23 -0.07 -8.37
C ILE A 290 21.58 -0.65 -7.00
N PHE A 291 21.94 -1.92 -7.00
CA PHE A 291 22.43 -2.64 -5.83
C PHE A 291 23.81 -3.25 -6.11
N THR A 292 24.64 -3.27 -5.09
CA THR A 292 25.75 -4.20 -5.01
C THR A 292 25.21 -5.54 -4.53
N VAL A 293 25.38 -6.59 -5.32
CA VAL A 293 24.86 -7.93 -5.00
C VAL A 293 26.03 -8.86 -4.73
N LEU A 294 26.08 -9.38 -3.53
CA LEU A 294 27.02 -10.43 -3.13
C LEU A 294 26.31 -11.78 -3.28
N ILE A 295 26.81 -12.65 -4.15
CA ILE A 295 26.25 -13.97 -4.40
C ILE A 295 27.16 -15.03 -3.81
N LEU A 296 26.63 -15.80 -2.87
CA LEU A 296 27.31 -16.92 -2.22
C LEU A 296 26.91 -18.23 -2.92
N LYS A 297 27.86 -19.14 -3.10
CA LYS A 297 27.55 -20.51 -3.51
C LYS A 297 26.88 -21.28 -2.38
N GLU A 298 26.17 -22.34 -2.74
CA GLU A 298 25.48 -23.22 -1.78
C GLU A 298 26.42 -23.79 -0.70
N SER A 299 27.65 -24.14 -1.07
CA SER A 299 28.66 -24.70 -0.16
C SER A 299 29.06 -23.75 0.98
N ARG A 300 28.74 -22.46 0.89
CA ARG A 300 29.20 -21.41 1.84
C ARG A 300 28.09 -20.94 2.79
N LEU A 301 27.36 -21.88 3.38
CA LEU A 301 26.39 -21.59 4.44
C LEU A 301 27.03 -20.88 5.64
N ASP A 302 28.30 -21.16 5.94
CA ASP A 302 29.08 -20.51 7.00
C ASP A 302 29.20 -19.00 6.76
N LEU A 303 29.52 -18.60 5.53
CA LEU A 303 29.60 -17.18 5.17
C LEU A 303 28.21 -16.52 5.15
N ALA A 304 27.20 -17.17 4.59
CA ALA A 304 25.84 -16.66 4.58
C ALA A 304 25.38 -16.33 6.03
N TYR A 305 25.66 -17.22 6.98
CA TYR A 305 25.33 -17.00 8.37
C TYR A 305 26.16 -15.88 9.01
N THR A 306 27.45 -15.81 8.70
CA THR A 306 28.34 -14.76 9.22
C THR A 306 27.87 -13.38 8.72
N PHE A 307 27.56 -13.26 7.42
CA PHE A 307 27.02 -12.02 6.85
C PHE A 307 25.66 -11.67 7.45
N PHE A 308 24.75 -12.65 7.59
CA PHE A 308 23.46 -12.45 8.22
C PHE A 308 23.60 -11.86 9.62
N SER A 309 24.51 -12.41 10.44
CA SER A 309 24.73 -11.92 11.83
C SER A 309 25.35 -10.53 11.87
N ASN A 310 26.32 -10.23 10.99
CA ASN A 310 27.08 -8.99 11.02
C ASN A 310 26.32 -7.80 10.38
N GLU A 311 25.68 -7.99 9.23
CA GLU A 311 24.98 -6.90 8.52
C GLU A 311 23.69 -6.49 9.23
N ASN A 312 22.98 -7.42 9.83
CA ASN A 312 21.77 -7.10 10.61
C ASN A 312 22.05 -6.30 11.89
N SER A 313 23.30 -6.19 12.34
CA SER A 313 23.66 -5.32 13.45
C SER A 313 23.61 -3.82 13.13
N LYS A 314 23.60 -3.44 11.84
CA LYS A 314 23.61 -2.03 11.37
C LYS A 314 22.20 -1.45 11.10
N GLY A 315 21.18 -2.30 11.01
CA GLY A 315 19.79 -1.90 10.73
C GLY A 315 18.86 -1.97 11.94
N VAL A 316 17.66 -2.54 11.78
CA VAL A 316 16.82 -2.98 12.90
C VAL A 316 17.51 -4.21 13.48
N PRO A 317 18.00 -4.17 14.74
CA PRO A 317 18.77 -5.27 15.30
C PRO A 317 17.97 -6.58 15.28
N LEU A 318 18.65 -7.69 15.01
CA LEU A 318 18.09 -9.01 15.24
C LEU A 318 17.92 -9.22 16.74
N SER A 319 16.79 -9.80 17.14
CA SER A 319 16.64 -10.29 18.50
C SER A 319 17.48 -11.56 18.68
N ASP A 320 17.83 -11.87 19.94
CA ASP A 320 18.49 -13.15 20.26
C ASP A 320 17.67 -14.35 19.77
N TYR A 321 16.35 -14.17 19.71
CA TYR A 321 15.41 -15.14 19.18
C TYR A 321 15.56 -15.37 17.66
N ASP A 322 15.72 -14.29 16.87
CA ASP A 322 15.95 -14.40 15.43
C ASP A 322 17.28 -15.09 15.12
N LEU A 323 18.32 -14.79 15.90
CA LEU A 323 19.64 -15.43 15.79
C LEU A 323 19.54 -16.93 16.14
N LEU A 324 18.82 -17.27 17.19
CA LEU A 324 18.64 -18.66 17.63
C LEU A 324 17.80 -19.45 16.61
N LYS A 325 16.73 -18.83 16.10
CA LYS A 325 15.91 -19.40 15.01
C LYS A 325 16.76 -19.71 13.78
N ALA A 326 17.53 -18.74 13.30
CA ALA A 326 18.39 -18.92 12.14
C ALA A 326 19.44 -20.02 12.37
N HIS A 327 20.01 -20.07 13.58
CA HIS A 327 20.98 -21.11 13.96
C HIS A 327 20.37 -22.52 13.92
N HIS A 328 19.18 -22.70 14.44
CA HIS A 328 18.55 -24.03 14.49
C HIS A 328 18.00 -24.47 13.14
N LEU A 329 17.33 -23.59 12.40
CA LEU A 329 16.68 -23.94 11.14
C LEU A 329 17.66 -24.26 10.01
N ARG A 330 18.90 -23.71 10.03
CA ARG A 330 19.91 -24.00 9.01
C ARG A 330 20.33 -25.47 8.91
N TYR A 331 20.14 -26.26 9.97
CA TYR A 331 20.49 -27.68 10.01
C TYR A 331 19.34 -28.61 9.58
N ILE A 332 18.18 -28.05 9.21
CA ILE A 332 17.01 -28.84 8.86
C ILE A 332 16.96 -28.97 7.33
N PHE A 333 17.35 -30.16 6.85
CA PHE A 333 17.45 -30.44 5.42
C PHE A 333 16.11 -30.90 4.79
N ILE A 334 15.04 -31.05 5.57
CA ILE A 334 13.72 -31.48 5.09
C ILE A 334 12.79 -30.28 5.10
N GLU A 335 12.43 -29.77 3.91
CA GLU A 335 11.63 -28.55 3.69
C GLU A 335 10.34 -28.52 4.54
N LYS A 336 9.56 -29.62 4.57
CA LYS A 336 8.33 -29.71 5.40
C LYS A 336 8.59 -29.61 6.90
N GLN A 337 9.73 -30.08 7.38
CA GLN A 337 10.07 -29.96 8.79
C GLN A 337 10.54 -28.54 9.12
N ALA A 338 11.27 -27.90 8.21
CA ALA A 338 11.68 -26.51 8.33
C ALA A 338 10.47 -25.57 8.38
N GLU A 339 9.49 -25.75 7.48
CA GLU A 339 8.23 -24.97 7.48
C GLU A 339 7.45 -25.15 8.78
N HIS A 340 7.29 -26.38 9.25
CA HIS A 340 6.54 -26.66 10.48
C HIS A 340 7.23 -26.07 11.72
N LEU A 341 8.55 -26.20 11.81
CA LEU A 341 9.32 -25.62 12.92
C LEU A 341 9.37 -24.10 12.81
N ALA A 342 9.55 -23.53 11.63
CA ALA A 342 9.51 -22.08 11.42
C ALA A 342 8.16 -21.46 11.82
N SER A 343 7.06 -22.16 11.53
CA SER A 343 5.72 -21.75 12.00
C SER A 343 5.64 -21.69 13.52
N ARG A 344 6.10 -22.73 14.21
CA ARG A 344 6.11 -22.77 15.69
C ARG A 344 7.04 -21.75 16.34
N TRP A 345 8.09 -21.32 15.63
CA TRP A 345 8.97 -20.25 16.10
C TRP A 345 8.38 -18.86 15.88
N ASN A 346 7.33 -18.73 15.06
CA ASN A 346 6.69 -17.46 14.75
C ASN A 346 5.42 -17.19 15.59
N ASP A 347 4.93 -18.21 16.33
CA ASP A 347 3.84 -18.12 17.29
C ASP A 347 4.37 -17.73 18.68
#